data_4f4b78975b4da3ce0e905e282373acd3
#
_entry.id   4f4b78975b4da3ce0e905e282373acd3
#
_cell.length_a   1.000
_cell.length_b   1.000
_cell.length_c   1.000
_cell.angle_alpha   90.00
_cell.angle_beta   90.00
_cell.angle_gamma   90.00
#
_symmetry.space_group_name_H-M   'P 1'
#
loop_
_entity.id
_entity.type
_entity.pdbx_description
1 polymer ?
#
loop_
_entity_poly.entity_id
_entity_poly.type
_entity_poly.pdbx_seq_one_letter_code
_entity_poly.pdbx_strand_id
1 'polypeptide(L)'
;IRLLGGLGYWPYGIEQIREICIQNNIQLAVVPGDDTPDLELTEQSTLSAEACHRIWQYCAQSGAINIQNLLNYASSLIGDEREWVEPVPLVRTGLYWPGDILPDLDMIKSHWQEDQPVNTIVFYHALVQTSDLKPIDALIDSLQTKGVNPLPVFVGSLKDPTSAEIVKALLQETPPDVILNATGFAVSSPADEGIKTPYTEVDCPVIQVILSGGTFEEWDTGTRGLTPKDLAMNVALPEVDGRLISRAISFKKSIQFDEVTEVAVIKHEPVPSRIDFVTELA
;
A
#
# COMPACT_ATOMS: atom_id res chain seq x y z
N ILE A 1 -4.50 -18.86 -12.59
CA ILE A 1 -3.15 -18.99 -12.00
C ILE A 1 -2.42 -17.68 -12.19
N ARG A 2 -1.86 -17.14 -11.11
CA ARG A 2 -0.98 -15.97 -11.13
C ARG A 2 0.43 -16.44 -10.80
N LEU A 3 1.39 -16.27 -11.72
CA LEU A 3 2.73 -16.81 -11.58
C LEU A 3 3.79 -15.70 -11.60
N LEU A 4 4.53 -15.58 -10.52
CA LEU A 4 5.68 -14.69 -10.40
C LEU A 4 6.94 -15.43 -10.91
N GLY A 5 7.75 -14.79 -11.74
CA GLY A 5 8.99 -15.34 -12.28
C GLY A 5 8.86 -16.00 -13.68
N GLY A 6 7.72 -15.81 -14.35
CA GLY A 6 7.50 -16.30 -15.72
C GLY A 6 7.32 -17.81 -15.84
N LEU A 7 7.17 -18.28 -17.08
CA LEU A 7 6.89 -19.70 -17.37
C LEU A 7 8.00 -20.63 -16.85
N GLY A 8 9.25 -20.19 -16.90
CA GLY A 8 10.40 -20.98 -16.44
C GLY A 8 10.40 -21.34 -14.95
N TYR A 9 9.60 -20.63 -14.14
CA TYR A 9 9.52 -20.89 -12.70
C TYR A 9 8.81 -22.21 -12.36
N TRP A 10 7.75 -22.58 -13.11
CA TRP A 10 6.97 -23.79 -12.85
C TRP A 10 6.38 -24.44 -14.11
N PRO A 11 7.21 -24.76 -15.13
CA PRO A 11 6.73 -25.19 -16.43
C PRO A 11 5.91 -26.49 -16.36
N TYR A 12 6.40 -27.49 -15.61
CA TYR A 12 5.71 -28.79 -15.45
C TYR A 12 4.30 -28.63 -14.83
N GLY A 13 4.17 -27.82 -13.80
CA GLY A 13 2.86 -27.64 -13.15
C GLY A 13 1.87 -26.92 -14.06
N ILE A 14 2.31 -25.92 -14.81
CA ILE A 14 1.45 -25.22 -15.79
C ILE A 14 0.99 -26.18 -16.88
N GLU A 15 1.88 -27.00 -17.44
CA GLU A 15 1.55 -27.99 -18.46
C GLU A 15 0.49 -28.99 -17.95
N GLN A 16 0.69 -29.58 -16.76
CA GLN A 16 -0.25 -30.54 -16.18
C GLN A 16 -1.63 -29.90 -15.91
N ILE A 17 -1.67 -28.71 -15.33
CA ILE A 17 -2.95 -28.03 -15.05
C ILE A 17 -3.65 -27.69 -16.36
N ARG A 18 -2.92 -27.21 -17.38
CA ARG A 18 -3.46 -26.89 -18.68
C ARG A 18 -4.09 -28.12 -19.34
N GLU A 19 -3.41 -29.28 -19.31
CA GLU A 19 -3.95 -30.55 -19.82
C GLU A 19 -5.25 -30.95 -19.10
N ILE A 20 -5.28 -30.89 -17.77
CA ILE A 20 -6.47 -31.20 -16.98
C ILE A 20 -7.62 -30.26 -17.33
N CYS A 21 -7.35 -28.95 -17.48
CA CYS A 21 -8.36 -27.96 -17.83
C CYS A 21 -8.95 -28.22 -19.24
N ILE A 22 -8.11 -28.54 -20.23
CA ILE A 22 -8.56 -28.88 -21.58
C ILE A 22 -9.42 -30.14 -21.58
N GLN A 23 -8.96 -31.21 -20.88
CA GLN A 23 -9.69 -32.50 -20.85
C GLN A 23 -11.06 -32.39 -20.18
N ASN A 24 -11.22 -31.47 -19.22
CA ASN A 24 -12.44 -31.31 -18.44
C ASN A 24 -13.26 -30.07 -18.87
N ASN A 25 -12.88 -29.38 -19.95
CA ASN A 25 -13.52 -28.15 -20.40
C ASN A 25 -13.58 -27.06 -19.30
N ILE A 26 -12.50 -26.92 -18.53
CA ILE A 26 -12.35 -25.90 -17.50
C ILE A 26 -11.63 -24.69 -18.10
N GLN A 27 -12.15 -23.51 -17.84
CA GLN A 27 -11.50 -22.28 -18.25
C GLN A 27 -10.29 -21.99 -17.35
N LEU A 28 -9.16 -21.72 -17.98
CA LEU A 28 -7.89 -21.43 -17.31
C LEU A 28 -7.33 -20.08 -17.78
N ALA A 29 -7.07 -19.20 -16.83
CA ALA A 29 -6.24 -18.03 -17.02
C ALA A 29 -4.88 -18.24 -16.34
N VAL A 30 -3.80 -18.10 -17.10
CA VAL A 30 -2.42 -18.07 -16.57
C VAL A 30 -1.86 -16.67 -16.86
N VAL A 31 -1.59 -15.93 -15.82
CA VAL A 31 -1.24 -14.51 -15.91
C VAL A 31 0.00 -14.17 -15.08
N PRO A 32 0.76 -13.10 -15.41
CA PRO A 32 1.91 -12.67 -14.64
C PRO A 32 1.58 -12.35 -13.18
N GLY A 33 2.53 -12.62 -12.31
CA GLY A 33 2.44 -12.31 -10.88
C GLY A 33 2.79 -10.87 -10.53
N ASP A 34 3.44 -10.17 -11.45
CA ASP A 34 3.86 -8.77 -11.33
C ASP A 34 3.06 -7.83 -12.27
N ASP A 35 3.53 -6.62 -12.44
CA ASP A 35 2.93 -5.58 -13.28
C ASP A 35 3.52 -5.53 -14.70
N THR A 36 4.30 -6.54 -15.09
CA THR A 36 4.89 -6.66 -16.43
C THR A 36 4.13 -7.70 -17.26
N PRO A 37 3.61 -7.36 -18.45
CA PRO A 37 2.97 -8.33 -19.33
C PRO A 37 3.92 -9.45 -19.75
N ASP A 38 3.43 -10.69 -19.75
CA ASP A 38 4.16 -11.88 -20.20
C ASP A 38 3.27 -12.68 -21.18
N LEU A 39 3.59 -12.61 -22.45
CA LEU A 39 2.82 -13.27 -23.51
C LEU A 39 3.01 -14.79 -23.49
N GLU A 40 4.23 -15.29 -23.25
CA GLU A 40 4.52 -16.72 -23.19
C GLU A 40 3.70 -17.40 -22.08
N LEU A 41 3.59 -16.73 -20.94
CA LEU A 41 2.78 -17.20 -19.83
C LEU A 41 1.29 -17.17 -20.19
N THR A 42 0.83 -16.09 -20.80
CA THR A 42 -0.59 -15.91 -21.18
C THR A 42 -1.04 -16.94 -22.23
N GLU A 43 -0.16 -17.36 -23.13
CA GLU A 43 -0.42 -18.41 -24.13
C GLU A 43 -0.71 -19.80 -23.52
N GLN A 44 -0.37 -20.02 -22.26
CA GLN A 44 -0.73 -21.24 -21.53
C GLN A 44 -2.19 -21.28 -21.08
N SER A 45 -2.92 -20.20 -21.25
CA SER A 45 -4.33 -20.09 -20.89
C SER A 45 -5.24 -20.84 -21.86
N THR A 46 -6.46 -21.18 -21.43
CA THR A 46 -7.54 -21.65 -22.30
C THR A 46 -8.53 -20.53 -22.65
N LEU A 47 -8.44 -19.42 -21.95
CA LEU A 47 -9.20 -18.19 -22.22
C LEU A 47 -8.57 -17.37 -23.36
N SER A 48 -9.35 -16.44 -23.91
CA SER A 48 -8.83 -15.48 -24.89
C SER A 48 -7.75 -14.56 -24.26
N ALA A 49 -6.82 -14.08 -25.12
CA ALA A 49 -5.79 -13.15 -24.68
C ALA A 49 -6.39 -11.86 -24.04
N GLU A 50 -7.52 -11.39 -24.57
CA GLU A 50 -8.24 -10.22 -24.01
C GLU A 50 -8.76 -10.51 -22.61
N ALA A 51 -9.38 -11.67 -22.39
CA ALA A 51 -9.87 -12.07 -21.08
C ALA A 51 -8.73 -12.22 -20.06
N CYS A 52 -7.63 -12.87 -20.47
CA CYS A 52 -6.44 -13.00 -19.63
C CYS A 52 -5.82 -11.65 -19.29
N HIS A 53 -5.73 -10.74 -20.27
CA HIS A 53 -5.21 -9.40 -20.05
C HIS A 53 -6.06 -8.61 -19.04
N ARG A 54 -7.40 -8.67 -19.16
CA ARG A 54 -8.31 -8.02 -18.22
C ARG A 54 -8.18 -8.61 -16.80
N ILE A 55 -8.11 -9.93 -16.67
CA ILE A 55 -7.85 -10.61 -15.39
C ILE A 55 -6.52 -10.15 -14.79
N TRP A 56 -5.46 -10.09 -15.60
CA TRP A 56 -4.17 -9.60 -15.17
C TRP A 56 -4.22 -8.14 -14.72
N GLN A 57 -4.89 -7.27 -15.47
CA GLN A 57 -5.04 -5.86 -15.10
C GLN A 57 -5.73 -5.70 -13.73
N TYR A 58 -6.82 -6.42 -13.45
CA TYR A 58 -7.44 -6.41 -12.13
C TYR A 58 -6.47 -6.81 -11.03
N CYS A 59 -5.66 -7.84 -11.28
CA CYS A 59 -4.66 -8.30 -10.32
C CYS A 59 -3.50 -7.31 -10.14
N ALA A 60 -3.02 -6.70 -11.23
CA ALA A 60 -1.90 -5.76 -11.22
C ALA A 60 -2.28 -4.44 -10.54
N GLN A 61 -3.48 -3.92 -10.84
CA GLN A 61 -4.00 -2.73 -10.19
C GLN A 61 -4.39 -2.98 -8.72
N SER A 62 -4.92 -4.20 -8.44
CA SER A 62 -5.28 -4.59 -7.08
C SER A 62 -6.34 -3.68 -6.43
N GLY A 63 -6.47 -3.69 -5.10
CA GLY A 63 -7.48 -2.91 -4.39
C GLY A 63 -8.86 -3.60 -4.36
N ALA A 64 -9.69 -3.27 -3.37
CA ALA A 64 -10.95 -3.96 -3.10
C ALA A 64 -11.91 -3.96 -4.30
N ILE A 65 -12.02 -2.83 -5.01
CA ILE A 65 -12.91 -2.68 -6.16
C ILE A 65 -12.46 -3.54 -7.33
N ASN A 66 -11.17 -3.52 -7.66
CA ASN A 66 -10.63 -4.33 -8.74
C ASN A 66 -10.77 -5.83 -8.44
N ILE A 67 -10.51 -6.25 -7.20
CA ILE A 67 -10.68 -7.66 -6.80
C ILE A 67 -12.14 -8.08 -6.83
N GLN A 68 -13.09 -7.23 -6.39
CA GLN A 68 -14.52 -7.51 -6.52
C GLN A 68 -14.93 -7.68 -8.00
N ASN A 69 -14.49 -6.77 -8.86
CA ASN A 69 -14.78 -6.84 -10.29
C ASN A 69 -14.06 -8.00 -10.99
N LEU A 70 -12.87 -8.38 -10.54
CA LEU A 70 -12.20 -9.62 -10.98
C LEU A 70 -13.09 -10.84 -10.76
N LEU A 71 -13.66 -10.98 -9.55
CA LEU A 71 -14.55 -12.11 -9.22
C LEU A 71 -15.84 -12.07 -10.04
N ASN A 72 -16.44 -10.90 -10.20
CA ASN A 72 -17.63 -10.71 -11.03
C ASN A 72 -17.34 -11.04 -12.51
N TYR A 73 -16.21 -10.54 -13.03
CA TYR A 73 -15.78 -10.83 -14.40
C TYR A 73 -15.49 -12.32 -14.61
N ALA A 74 -14.77 -12.96 -13.70
CA ALA A 74 -14.52 -14.40 -13.77
C ALA A 74 -15.81 -15.21 -13.74
N SER A 75 -16.80 -14.82 -12.90
CA SER A 75 -18.13 -15.43 -12.89
C SER A 75 -18.85 -15.25 -14.22
N SER A 76 -18.75 -14.08 -14.85
CA SER A 76 -19.40 -13.84 -16.17
C SER A 76 -18.81 -14.72 -17.29
N LEU A 77 -17.52 -15.06 -17.22
CA LEU A 77 -16.88 -15.95 -18.20
C LEU A 77 -17.40 -17.40 -18.14
N ILE A 78 -17.96 -17.81 -17.01
CA ILE A 78 -18.56 -19.16 -16.82
C ILE A 78 -20.09 -19.15 -16.90
N GLY A 79 -20.70 -18.04 -17.33
CA GLY A 79 -22.14 -17.93 -17.60
C GLY A 79 -22.99 -17.44 -16.43
N ASP A 80 -22.39 -16.91 -15.36
CA ASP A 80 -23.09 -16.22 -14.28
C ASP A 80 -23.19 -14.72 -14.63
N GLU A 81 -24.38 -14.23 -14.90
CA GLU A 81 -24.62 -12.82 -15.29
C GLU A 81 -24.41 -11.88 -14.11
N ARG A 82 -23.16 -11.51 -13.85
CA ARG A 82 -22.77 -10.48 -12.89
C ARG A 82 -22.31 -9.23 -13.59
N GLU A 83 -22.74 -8.09 -13.10
CA GLU A 83 -22.23 -6.81 -13.55
C GLU A 83 -20.78 -6.63 -13.06
N TRP A 84 -19.93 -6.18 -13.94
CA TRP A 84 -18.55 -5.82 -13.66
C TRP A 84 -18.19 -4.54 -14.41
N VAL A 85 -17.18 -3.83 -13.93
CA VAL A 85 -16.62 -2.64 -14.58
C VAL A 85 -15.17 -2.91 -14.96
N GLU A 86 -14.65 -2.20 -15.95
CA GLU A 86 -13.27 -2.34 -16.38
C GLU A 86 -12.28 -2.07 -15.23
N PRO A 87 -11.06 -2.66 -15.29
CA PRO A 87 -10.05 -2.42 -14.28
C PRO A 87 -9.76 -0.94 -14.08
N VAL A 88 -9.89 -0.47 -12.86
CA VAL A 88 -9.58 0.92 -12.49
C VAL A 88 -8.08 1.03 -12.20
N PRO A 89 -7.33 1.84 -12.97
CA PRO A 89 -5.92 2.05 -12.68
C PRO A 89 -5.72 2.64 -11.28
N LEU A 90 -4.93 1.96 -10.46
CA LEU A 90 -4.52 2.49 -9.17
C LEU A 90 -3.21 3.27 -9.37
N VAL A 91 -3.27 4.59 -9.26
CA VAL A 91 -2.09 5.45 -9.36
C VAL A 91 -1.06 5.08 -8.29
N ARG A 92 0.23 5.13 -8.63
CA ARG A 92 1.32 4.76 -7.70
C ARG A 92 1.55 5.78 -6.59
N THR A 93 1.13 7.02 -6.82
CA THR A 93 1.24 8.12 -5.85
C THR A 93 0.01 8.99 -5.99
N GLY A 94 -0.60 9.34 -4.90
CA GLY A 94 -1.82 10.13 -4.89
C GLY A 94 -2.33 10.41 -3.48
N LEU A 95 -3.50 10.98 -3.44
CA LEU A 95 -4.20 11.33 -2.21
C LEU A 95 -5.08 10.17 -1.73
N TYR A 96 -5.29 10.11 -0.44
CA TYR A 96 -6.15 9.12 0.21
C TYR A 96 -7.16 9.81 1.14
N TRP A 97 -8.37 9.29 1.17
CA TRP A 97 -9.36 9.64 2.21
C TRP A 97 -10.20 8.41 2.53
N PRO A 98 -10.55 8.18 3.81
CA PRO A 98 -11.39 7.05 4.20
C PRO A 98 -12.74 7.06 3.48
N GLY A 99 -13.08 5.96 2.80
CA GLY A 99 -14.34 5.82 2.07
C GLY A 99 -14.33 6.33 0.62
N ASP A 100 -13.30 7.07 0.19
CA ASP A 100 -13.18 7.58 -1.18
C ASP A 100 -12.17 6.79 -2.01
N ILE A 101 -12.48 6.66 -3.30
CA ILE A 101 -11.70 5.80 -4.20
C ILE A 101 -10.48 6.53 -4.77
N LEU A 102 -10.65 7.78 -5.16
CA LEU A 102 -9.63 8.63 -5.76
C LEU A 102 -9.94 10.08 -5.38
N PRO A 103 -9.69 10.48 -4.11
CA PRO A 103 -9.93 11.83 -3.68
C PRO A 103 -9.00 12.81 -4.40
N ASP A 104 -9.54 13.96 -4.76
CA ASP A 104 -8.74 15.12 -5.15
C ASP A 104 -8.46 16.01 -3.93
N LEU A 105 -7.63 17.03 -4.13
CA LEU A 105 -7.23 17.93 -3.06
C LEU A 105 -8.40 18.78 -2.53
N ASP A 106 -9.30 19.19 -3.41
CA ASP A 106 -10.47 20.00 -3.04
C ASP A 106 -11.43 19.19 -2.16
N MET A 107 -11.61 17.92 -2.47
CA MET A 107 -12.39 17.01 -1.64
C MET A 107 -11.76 16.85 -0.26
N ILE A 108 -10.46 16.61 -0.15
CA ILE A 108 -9.77 16.53 1.14
C ILE A 108 -9.93 17.85 1.92
N LYS A 109 -9.69 19.00 1.26
CA LYS A 109 -9.86 20.32 1.87
C LYS A 109 -11.29 20.59 2.35
N SER A 110 -12.30 19.95 1.75
CA SER A 110 -13.70 20.08 2.22
C SER A 110 -13.94 19.50 3.61
N HIS A 111 -13.06 18.63 4.10
CA HIS A 111 -13.07 18.06 5.46
C HIS A 111 -12.25 18.87 6.47
N TRP A 112 -11.56 19.92 6.02
CA TRP A 112 -10.68 20.72 6.86
C TRP A 112 -11.45 21.82 7.60
N GLN A 113 -10.86 22.26 8.69
CA GLN A 113 -11.31 23.42 9.45
C GLN A 113 -10.45 24.63 9.04
N GLU A 114 -11.08 25.80 8.93
CA GLU A 114 -10.38 27.04 8.62
C GLU A 114 -9.35 27.38 9.71
N ASP A 115 -8.23 27.96 9.32
CA ASP A 115 -7.15 28.44 10.18
C ASP A 115 -6.51 27.38 11.11
N GLN A 116 -6.67 26.09 10.78
CA GLN A 116 -5.99 25.03 11.50
C GLN A 116 -4.71 24.57 10.78
N PRO A 117 -3.69 24.11 11.54
CA PRO A 117 -2.45 23.60 10.96
C PRO A 117 -2.71 22.38 10.05
N VAL A 118 -1.81 22.19 9.08
CA VAL A 118 -1.89 21.08 8.13
C VAL A 118 -0.77 20.09 8.38
N ASN A 119 -1.10 18.83 8.63
CA ASN A 119 -0.12 17.76 8.75
C ASN A 119 -0.24 16.77 7.60
N THR A 120 0.85 16.59 6.86
CA THR A 120 0.89 15.59 5.78
C THR A 120 1.24 14.22 6.34
N ILE A 121 0.46 13.20 6.00
CA ILE A 121 0.74 11.79 6.31
C ILE A 121 1.24 11.11 5.06
N VAL A 122 2.52 10.72 4.99
CA VAL A 122 3.09 10.00 3.83
C VAL A 122 3.26 8.52 4.16
N PHE A 123 2.67 7.65 3.32
CA PHE A 123 2.67 6.22 3.56
C PHE A 123 2.76 5.40 2.26
N TYR A 124 3.02 4.10 2.37
CA TYR A 124 3.18 3.25 1.19
C TYR A 124 1.86 2.93 0.47
N HIS A 125 1.87 3.06 -0.85
CA HIS A 125 0.82 2.60 -1.77
C HIS A 125 0.37 1.15 -1.49
N ALA A 126 1.28 0.28 -1.05
CA ALA A 126 0.98 -1.10 -0.69
C ALA A 126 -0.15 -1.23 0.36
N LEU A 127 -0.31 -0.25 1.28
CA LEU A 127 -1.40 -0.24 2.25
C LEU A 127 -2.76 -0.02 1.57
N VAL A 128 -2.81 0.82 0.53
CA VAL A 128 -4.01 1.04 -0.28
C VAL A 128 -4.35 -0.22 -1.08
N GLN A 129 -3.35 -0.81 -1.76
CA GLN A 129 -3.54 -2.04 -2.53
C GLN A 129 -4.07 -3.21 -1.70
N THR A 130 -3.59 -3.34 -0.47
CA THR A 130 -3.99 -4.43 0.43
C THR A 130 -5.17 -4.07 1.33
N SER A 131 -5.69 -2.85 1.24
CA SER A 131 -6.72 -2.31 2.15
C SER A 131 -6.33 -2.47 3.63
N ASP A 132 -5.04 -2.26 3.94
CA ASP A 132 -4.47 -2.34 5.30
C ASP A 132 -4.28 -0.91 5.87
N LEU A 133 -5.38 -0.14 5.91
CA LEU A 133 -5.39 1.31 6.11
C LEU A 133 -5.75 1.75 7.53
N LYS A 134 -6.18 0.85 8.41
CA LYS A 134 -6.55 1.17 9.79
C LYS A 134 -5.59 2.11 10.54
N PRO A 135 -4.23 1.95 10.44
CA PRO A 135 -3.32 2.87 11.11
C PRO A 135 -3.35 4.29 10.54
N ILE A 136 -3.59 4.42 9.23
CA ILE A 136 -3.69 5.71 8.55
C ILE A 136 -5.02 6.38 8.91
N ASP A 137 -6.12 5.63 8.87
CA ASP A 137 -7.43 6.12 9.28
C ASP A 137 -7.40 6.64 10.72
N ALA A 138 -6.76 5.88 11.63
CA ALA A 138 -6.62 6.28 13.02
C ALA A 138 -5.73 7.53 13.22
N LEU A 139 -4.71 7.75 12.37
CA LEU A 139 -3.94 9.01 12.37
C LEU A 139 -4.79 10.17 11.90
N ILE A 140 -5.57 10.00 10.82
CA ILE A 140 -6.49 11.02 10.29
C ILE A 140 -7.47 11.43 11.37
N ASP A 141 -8.18 10.46 11.97
CA ASP A 141 -9.18 10.71 13.01
C ASP A 141 -8.59 11.42 14.24
N SER A 142 -7.38 11.01 14.68
CA SER A 142 -6.72 11.60 15.84
C SER A 142 -6.28 13.03 15.55
N LEU A 143 -5.72 13.34 14.38
CA LEU A 143 -5.37 14.70 13.98
C LEU A 143 -6.61 15.60 13.90
N GLN A 144 -7.68 15.16 13.24
CA GLN A 144 -8.92 15.93 13.16
C GLN A 144 -9.53 16.21 14.55
N THR A 145 -9.49 15.23 15.45
CA THR A 145 -9.97 15.38 16.83
C THR A 145 -9.18 16.45 17.60
N LYS A 146 -7.91 16.65 17.24
CA LYS A 146 -7.02 17.66 17.83
C LYS A 146 -7.05 19.02 17.10
N GLY A 147 -7.91 19.17 16.09
CA GLY A 147 -8.01 20.42 15.32
C GLY A 147 -6.88 20.59 14.31
N VAL A 148 -6.28 19.50 13.82
CA VAL A 148 -5.25 19.52 12.80
C VAL A 148 -5.82 18.97 11.50
N ASN A 149 -5.56 19.62 10.38
CA ASN A 149 -6.01 19.23 9.06
C ASN A 149 -5.08 18.15 8.46
N PRO A 150 -5.53 16.91 8.26
CA PRO A 150 -4.68 15.87 7.67
C PRO A 150 -4.64 15.96 6.15
N LEU A 151 -3.45 15.75 5.57
CA LEU A 151 -3.21 15.56 4.14
C LEU A 151 -2.58 14.17 3.90
N PRO A 152 -3.38 13.11 3.74
CA PRO A 152 -2.86 11.77 3.53
C PRO A 152 -2.42 11.55 2.09
N VAL A 153 -1.14 11.20 1.90
CA VAL A 153 -0.49 10.97 0.60
C VAL A 153 0.12 9.58 0.57
N PHE A 154 -0.31 8.74 -0.36
CA PHE A 154 0.36 7.46 -0.57
C PHE A 154 1.38 7.52 -1.69
N VAL A 155 2.46 6.75 -1.55
CA VAL A 155 3.57 6.69 -2.51
C VAL A 155 4.00 5.26 -2.79
N GLY A 156 4.34 4.95 -4.03
CA GLY A 156 4.99 3.68 -4.38
C GLY A 156 6.39 3.60 -3.78
N SER A 157 7.17 4.65 -3.96
CA SER A 157 8.49 4.83 -3.38
C SER A 157 8.90 6.30 -3.45
N LEU A 158 9.45 6.84 -2.37
CA LEU A 158 10.06 8.18 -2.38
C LEU A 158 11.37 8.26 -3.19
N LYS A 159 11.94 7.12 -3.58
CA LYS A 159 13.10 7.03 -4.49
C LYS A 159 12.70 7.07 -5.96
N ASP A 160 11.43 6.83 -6.28
CA ASP A 160 10.91 6.97 -7.65
C ASP A 160 10.80 8.45 -7.99
N PRO A 161 11.47 8.95 -9.05
CA PRO A 161 11.46 10.37 -9.39
C PRO A 161 10.05 10.91 -9.62
N THR A 162 9.17 10.14 -10.26
CA THR A 162 7.79 10.57 -10.53
C THR A 162 7.00 10.73 -9.23
N SER A 163 7.10 9.76 -8.33
CA SER A 163 6.47 9.82 -7.01
C SER A 163 7.01 10.98 -6.18
N ALA A 164 8.32 11.20 -6.21
CA ALA A 164 8.97 12.28 -5.49
C ALA A 164 8.50 13.66 -5.97
N GLU A 165 8.40 13.89 -7.29
CA GLU A 165 7.92 15.14 -7.86
C GLU A 165 6.43 15.39 -7.54
N ILE A 166 5.59 14.36 -7.55
CA ILE A 166 4.17 14.50 -7.16
C ILE A 166 4.06 14.92 -5.70
N VAL A 167 4.81 14.25 -4.79
CA VAL A 167 4.82 14.62 -3.37
C VAL A 167 5.30 16.06 -3.19
N LYS A 168 6.40 16.44 -3.85
CA LYS A 168 6.94 17.80 -3.81
C LYS A 168 5.92 18.84 -4.28
N ALA A 169 5.23 18.58 -5.39
CA ALA A 169 4.19 19.47 -5.91
C ALA A 169 3.04 19.66 -4.92
N LEU A 170 2.57 18.57 -4.29
CA LEU A 170 1.52 18.60 -3.26
C LEU A 170 1.95 19.42 -2.04
N LEU A 171 3.19 19.24 -1.57
CA LEU A 171 3.73 19.99 -0.42
C LEU A 171 3.96 21.48 -0.73
N GLN A 172 4.25 21.82 -1.99
CA GLN A 172 4.34 23.23 -2.43
C GLN A 172 2.96 23.89 -2.56
N GLU A 173 1.97 23.17 -3.06
CA GLU A 173 0.59 23.64 -3.18
C GLU A 173 -0.10 23.78 -1.81
N THR A 174 0.26 22.89 -0.90
CA THR A 174 -0.30 22.84 0.46
C THR A 174 0.85 22.61 1.45
N PRO A 175 1.56 23.67 1.85
CA PRO A 175 2.68 23.58 2.78
C PRO A 175 2.22 23.01 4.15
N PRO A 176 2.84 21.92 4.62
CA PRO A 176 2.50 21.34 5.91
C PRO A 176 3.25 22.03 7.04
N ASP A 177 2.66 22.00 8.24
CA ASP A 177 3.34 22.36 9.50
C ASP A 177 4.19 21.20 10.02
N VAL A 178 3.75 19.94 9.77
CA VAL A 178 4.48 18.71 10.12
C VAL A 178 4.24 17.65 9.05
N ILE A 179 5.27 16.83 8.78
CA ILE A 179 5.15 15.61 7.97
C ILE A 179 5.26 14.38 8.87
N LEU A 180 4.19 13.59 8.93
CA LEU A 180 4.16 12.26 9.52
C LEU A 180 4.52 11.23 8.46
N ASN A 181 5.77 10.77 8.44
CA ASN A 181 6.23 9.83 7.41
C ASN A 181 6.18 8.39 7.92
N ALA A 182 5.31 7.58 7.33
CA ALA A 182 5.16 6.15 7.62
C ALA A 182 5.82 5.24 6.55
N THR A 183 6.72 5.80 5.72
CA THR A 183 7.56 4.99 4.82
C THR A 183 8.87 4.63 5.48
N GLY A 184 9.34 3.40 5.26
CA GLY A 184 10.68 2.97 5.70
C GLY A 184 11.79 3.40 4.73
N PHE A 185 13.02 3.04 5.05
CA PHE A 185 14.24 3.31 4.29
C PHE A 185 14.61 4.81 4.20
N ALA A 186 15.87 5.07 3.91
CA ALA A 186 16.35 6.39 3.51
C ALA A 186 16.05 6.63 2.02
N VAL A 187 15.76 7.87 1.67
CA VAL A 187 15.75 8.35 0.28
C VAL A 187 17.16 8.72 -0.12
N SER A 188 17.84 9.50 0.72
CA SER A 188 19.22 9.91 0.54
C SER A 188 20.20 8.75 0.70
N SER A 189 21.35 8.87 0.04
CA SER A 189 22.48 7.97 0.24
C SER A 189 23.52 8.64 1.16
N PRO A 190 24.24 7.88 2.00
CA PRO A 190 25.38 8.44 2.77
C PRO A 190 26.49 9.05 1.90
N ALA A 191 26.51 8.74 0.59
CA ALA A 191 27.43 9.32 -0.39
C ALA A 191 26.93 10.63 -1.01
N ASP A 192 25.68 11.03 -0.75
CA ASP A 192 25.13 12.27 -1.27
C ASP A 192 25.70 13.48 -0.53
N GLU A 193 25.88 14.59 -1.25
CA GLU A 193 26.14 15.88 -0.63
C GLU A 193 24.83 16.46 -0.05
N GLY A 194 24.60 16.22 1.24
CA GLY A 194 23.40 16.67 1.95
C GLY A 194 22.18 15.75 1.82
N ILE A 195 21.10 16.14 2.47
CA ILE A 195 19.83 15.39 2.46
C ILE A 195 19.08 15.69 1.17
N LYS A 196 18.75 14.64 0.41
CA LYS A 196 17.99 14.73 -0.84
C LYS A 196 16.67 13.96 -0.74
N THR A 197 15.67 14.60 -0.20
CA THR A 197 14.31 14.03 -0.09
C THR A 197 13.29 14.97 -0.75
N PRO A 198 12.09 14.51 -1.09
CA PRO A 198 11.00 15.38 -1.54
C PRO A 198 10.60 16.45 -0.52
N TYR A 199 11.05 16.30 0.73
CA TYR A 199 10.75 17.18 1.86
C TYR A 199 11.74 18.33 2.03
N THR A 200 12.86 18.35 1.28
CA THR A 200 13.98 19.28 1.48
C THR A 200 13.59 20.74 1.23
N GLU A 201 12.51 20.98 0.46
CA GLU A 201 12.06 22.35 0.12
C GLU A 201 10.96 22.87 1.06
N VAL A 202 10.51 22.07 2.01
CA VAL A 202 9.54 22.50 3.05
C VAL A 202 10.26 22.66 4.37
N ASP A 203 10.00 23.81 5.04
CA ASP A 203 10.61 24.13 6.33
C ASP A 203 9.72 23.64 7.48
N CYS A 204 9.61 22.33 7.60
CA CYS A 204 8.84 21.70 8.67
C CYS A 204 9.51 20.42 9.18
N PRO A 205 9.24 20.01 10.43
CA PRO A 205 9.75 18.75 10.96
C PRO A 205 9.14 17.55 10.26
N VAL A 206 9.99 16.52 10.02
CA VAL A 206 9.56 15.22 9.47
C VAL A 206 9.66 14.19 10.59
N ILE A 207 8.52 13.73 11.08
CA ILE A 207 8.40 12.74 12.13
C ILE A 207 8.24 11.35 11.50
N GLN A 208 9.17 10.44 11.80
CA GLN A 208 9.08 9.05 11.38
C GLN A 208 8.08 8.30 12.25
N VAL A 209 7.03 7.81 11.62
CA VAL A 209 5.99 6.98 12.23
C VAL A 209 6.24 5.53 11.85
N ILE A 210 6.19 4.60 12.79
CA ILE A 210 6.55 3.21 12.53
C ILE A 210 5.28 2.33 12.49
N LEU A 211 5.10 1.64 11.36
CA LEU A 211 4.17 0.52 11.21
C LEU A 211 4.98 -0.77 11.37
N SER A 212 4.94 -1.40 12.54
CA SER A 212 5.76 -2.56 12.85
C SER A 212 5.34 -3.80 12.08
N GLY A 213 6.30 -4.52 11.52
CA GLY A 213 6.09 -5.83 10.90
C GLY A 213 5.93 -6.98 11.90
N GLY A 214 6.23 -6.75 13.19
CA GLY A 214 6.04 -7.71 14.29
C GLY A 214 4.65 -7.63 14.91
N THR A 215 4.34 -8.55 15.81
CA THR A 215 3.08 -8.54 16.59
C THR A 215 3.21 -7.67 17.84
N PHE A 216 2.06 -7.17 18.33
CA PHE A 216 2.04 -6.41 19.58
C PHE A 216 2.48 -7.27 20.77
N GLU A 217 2.06 -8.54 20.81
CA GLU A 217 2.40 -9.46 21.89
C GLU A 217 3.91 -9.73 21.97
N GLU A 218 4.58 -9.98 20.85
CA GLU A 218 6.04 -10.15 20.79
C GLU A 218 6.79 -8.90 21.24
N TRP A 219 6.27 -7.73 20.90
CA TRP A 219 6.84 -6.45 21.32
C TRP A 219 6.62 -6.16 22.81
N ASP A 220 5.41 -6.40 23.34
CA ASP A 220 5.00 -6.08 24.71
C ASP A 220 5.63 -7.03 25.75
N THR A 221 5.64 -8.33 25.43
CA THR A 221 6.21 -9.35 26.33
C THR A 221 7.71 -9.57 26.12
N GLY A 222 8.23 -9.13 24.97
CA GLY A 222 9.63 -9.29 24.59
C GLY A 222 10.56 -8.27 25.28
N THR A 223 11.82 -8.66 25.45
CA THR A 223 12.87 -7.78 25.98
C THR A 223 13.64 -7.01 24.91
N ARG A 224 13.36 -7.28 23.63
CA ARG A 224 14.13 -6.76 22.48
C ARG A 224 13.50 -5.51 21.84
N GLY A 225 12.25 -5.18 22.17
CA GLY A 225 11.50 -4.10 21.53
C GLY A 225 11.10 -4.47 20.09
N LEU A 226 11.31 -3.53 19.14
CA LEU A 226 11.03 -3.76 17.73
C LEU A 226 11.95 -4.83 17.12
N THR A 227 11.48 -5.48 16.04
CA THR A 227 12.29 -6.47 15.32
C THR A 227 13.55 -5.85 14.73
N PRO A 228 14.65 -6.61 14.54
CA PRO A 228 15.86 -6.09 13.88
C PRO A 228 15.56 -5.49 12.50
N LYS A 229 14.59 -6.05 11.76
CA LYS A 229 14.13 -5.54 10.47
C LYS A 229 13.47 -4.18 10.62
N ASP A 230 12.56 -4.02 11.59
CA ASP A 230 11.90 -2.75 11.85
C ASP A 230 12.90 -1.67 12.29
N LEU A 231 13.86 -2.03 13.15
CA LEU A 231 14.93 -1.11 13.59
C LEU A 231 15.78 -0.64 12.42
N ALA A 232 16.17 -1.54 11.53
CA ALA A 232 16.96 -1.17 10.35
C ALA A 232 16.16 -0.28 9.39
N MET A 233 14.93 -0.69 9.03
CA MET A 233 14.15 -0.06 7.97
C MET A 233 13.42 1.20 8.42
N ASN A 234 12.96 1.26 9.67
CA ASN A 234 12.06 2.31 10.15
C ASN A 234 12.73 3.24 11.19
N VAL A 235 13.95 2.93 11.64
CA VAL A 235 14.71 3.76 12.57
C VAL A 235 16.04 4.17 11.95
N ALA A 236 16.98 3.24 11.80
CA ALA A 236 18.36 3.56 11.42
C ALA A 236 18.47 4.18 10.00
N LEU A 237 17.75 3.64 9.02
CA LEU A 237 17.78 4.19 7.67
C LEU A 237 17.08 5.55 7.56
N PRO A 238 15.88 5.79 8.15
CA PRO A 238 15.26 7.11 8.16
C PRO A 238 16.09 8.22 8.82
N GLU A 239 16.94 7.90 9.79
CA GLU A 239 17.86 8.88 10.40
C GLU A 239 18.83 9.51 9.39
N VAL A 240 19.19 8.79 8.30
CA VAL A 240 20.03 9.33 7.21
C VAL A 240 19.35 10.53 6.53
N ASP A 241 18.03 10.55 6.48
CA ASP A 241 17.23 11.65 5.93
C ASP A 241 16.93 12.76 6.97
N GLY A 242 17.48 12.69 8.18
CA GLY A 242 17.26 13.66 9.25
C GLY A 242 15.85 13.59 9.87
N ARG A 243 15.14 12.46 9.73
CA ARG A 243 13.80 12.30 10.28
C ARG A 243 13.85 12.12 11.80
N LEU A 244 12.90 12.74 12.49
CA LEU A 244 12.74 12.60 13.94
C LEU A 244 12.02 11.28 14.24
N ILE A 245 12.71 10.33 14.86
CA ILE A 245 12.14 9.02 15.14
C ILE A 245 11.11 9.11 16.26
N SER A 246 9.91 8.61 15.99
CA SER A 246 8.81 8.54 16.95
C SER A 246 8.57 7.10 17.43
N ARG A 247 7.33 6.66 17.47
CA ARG A 247 6.93 5.34 18.00
C ARG A 247 6.31 4.46 16.93
N ALA A 248 6.35 3.14 17.17
CA ALA A 248 5.48 2.22 16.44
C ALA A 248 4.02 2.46 16.86
N ILE A 249 3.17 2.81 15.91
CA ILE A 249 1.75 3.10 16.16
C ILE A 249 0.84 1.93 15.85
N SER A 250 1.35 0.91 15.15
CA SER A 250 0.61 -0.29 14.80
C SER A 250 1.52 -1.51 14.74
N PHE A 251 0.91 -2.67 14.92
CA PHE A 251 1.56 -3.97 14.88
C PHE A 251 0.74 -4.94 14.04
N LYS A 252 1.35 -6.00 13.53
CA LYS A 252 0.66 -7.04 12.78
C LYS A 252 -0.22 -7.89 13.71
N LYS A 253 -1.43 -8.19 13.23
CA LYS A 253 -2.40 -9.04 13.90
C LYS A 253 -3.07 -9.96 12.89
N SER A 254 -3.21 -11.23 13.22
CA SER A 254 -4.07 -12.13 12.46
C SER A 254 -5.54 -11.76 12.70
N ILE A 255 -6.26 -11.43 11.64
CA ILE A 255 -7.68 -11.06 11.70
C ILE A 255 -8.59 -12.21 11.27
N GLN A 256 -8.05 -13.15 10.50
CA GLN A 256 -8.75 -14.32 10.01
C GLN A 256 -7.74 -15.42 9.73
N PHE A 257 -8.10 -16.65 10.05
CA PHE A 257 -7.35 -17.86 9.69
C PHE A 257 -8.27 -18.80 8.94
N ASP A 258 -7.83 -19.25 7.77
CA ASP A 258 -8.54 -20.26 6.98
C ASP A 258 -7.91 -21.64 7.27
N GLU A 259 -8.67 -22.51 7.94
CA GLU A 259 -8.21 -23.84 8.34
C GLU A 259 -7.97 -24.79 7.15
N VAL A 260 -8.62 -24.55 6.01
CA VAL A 260 -8.49 -25.41 4.81
C VAL A 260 -7.21 -25.10 4.04
N THR A 261 -6.89 -23.82 3.91
CA THR A 261 -5.68 -23.36 3.19
C THR A 261 -4.49 -23.12 4.12
N GLU A 262 -4.70 -23.18 5.44
CA GLU A 262 -3.70 -22.83 6.47
C GLU A 262 -3.14 -21.40 6.29
N VAL A 263 -3.94 -20.50 5.71
CA VAL A 263 -3.53 -19.11 5.45
C VAL A 263 -4.14 -18.15 6.46
N ALA A 264 -3.29 -17.32 7.06
CA ALA A 264 -3.71 -16.22 7.92
C ALA A 264 -3.80 -14.91 7.12
N VAL A 265 -4.91 -14.20 7.29
CA VAL A 265 -5.00 -12.79 6.86
C VAL A 265 -4.44 -11.93 7.97
N ILE A 266 -3.28 -11.32 7.69
CA ILE A 266 -2.55 -10.51 8.67
C ILE A 266 -2.65 -9.05 8.23
N LYS A 267 -3.13 -8.17 9.12
CA LYS A 267 -3.21 -6.72 8.91
C LYS A 267 -2.63 -5.95 10.08
N HIS A 268 -2.37 -4.68 9.85
CA HIS A 268 -1.99 -3.77 10.93
C HIS A 268 -3.17 -3.46 11.85
N GLU A 269 -2.93 -3.56 13.14
CA GLU A 269 -3.87 -3.10 14.17
C GLU A 269 -3.24 -1.88 14.87
N PRO A 270 -3.90 -0.71 14.84
CA PRO A 270 -3.40 0.50 15.48
C PRO A 270 -3.46 0.40 17.01
N VAL A 271 -2.52 1.08 17.69
CA VAL A 271 -2.50 1.20 19.15
C VAL A 271 -2.89 2.63 19.53
N PRO A 272 -4.11 2.88 20.02
CA PRO A 272 -4.66 4.22 20.23
C PRO A 272 -3.76 5.15 21.02
N SER A 273 -3.24 4.72 22.18
CA SER A 273 -2.37 5.55 23.02
C SER A 273 -1.04 5.95 22.36
N ARG A 274 -0.60 5.19 21.37
CA ARG A 274 0.63 5.48 20.63
C ARG A 274 0.35 6.42 19.45
N ILE A 275 -0.83 6.33 18.85
CA ILE A 275 -1.34 7.29 17.87
C ILE A 275 -1.53 8.64 18.53
N ASP A 276 -2.22 8.70 19.68
CA ASP A 276 -2.42 9.93 20.43
C ASP A 276 -1.10 10.63 20.78
N PHE A 277 -0.10 9.86 21.20
CA PHE A 277 1.23 10.40 21.47
C PHE A 277 1.88 11.03 20.24
N VAL A 278 1.80 10.36 19.08
CA VAL A 278 2.41 10.87 17.83
C VAL A 278 1.70 12.12 17.35
N THR A 279 0.38 12.14 17.41
CA THR A 279 -0.44 13.29 16.98
C THR A 279 -0.44 14.45 17.99
N GLU A 280 0.06 14.24 19.22
CA GLU A 280 0.38 15.32 20.19
C GLU A 280 1.74 15.95 19.93
N LEU A 281 2.67 15.22 19.28
CA LEU A 281 3.97 15.76 18.89
C LEU A 281 3.89 16.57 17.59
N ALA A 282 2.88 16.28 16.79
CA ALA A 282 2.66 16.83 15.48
C ALA A 282 1.68 18.00 15.51
#